data_f1a26d74cd08e03686ebfbde0274d093
#
_entry.id   f1a26d74cd08e03686ebfbde0274d093
#
_cell.length_a   1.000
_cell.length_b   1.000
_cell.length_c   1.000
_cell.angle_alpha   90.00
_cell.angle_beta   90.00
_cell.angle_gamma   90.00
#
_symmetry.space_group_name_H-M   'P 1'
#
loop_
_entity.id
_entity.type
_entity.pdbx_description
1 polymer ?
#
loop_
_entity_poly.entity_id
_entity_poly.type
_entity_poly.pdbx_seq_one_letter_code
_entity_poly.pdbx_strand_id
1 'polypeptide(L)'
;MKYHFSSSEASLLANGYAADILTPWQIEIDTDEQTITVSKRNRILIGVDEDTLAFRFIRRVVIDQHFIGADITIQAVGGKLTARCLDKSDCKRIKDLLMNYNKNSKTKHNIFS
;
A
#
# COMPACT_ATOMS: atom_id res chain seq x y z
N MET A 1 1.27 6.61 14.63
CA MET A 1 0.17 7.24 13.88
C MET A 1 -0.28 6.32 12.76
N LYS A 2 -1.57 6.21 12.57
CA LYS A 2 -2.11 5.34 11.52
C LYS A 2 -2.64 6.15 10.36
N TYR A 3 -2.30 5.73 9.15
CA TYR A 3 -2.82 6.29 7.90
C TYR A 3 -3.64 5.21 7.18
N HIS A 4 -4.76 5.60 6.62
CA HIS A 4 -5.64 4.68 5.92
C HIS A 4 -5.92 5.18 4.50
N PHE A 5 -5.79 4.27 3.54
CA PHE A 5 -6.06 4.55 2.12
C PHE A 5 -6.94 3.44 1.55
N SER A 6 -7.74 3.77 0.55
CA SER A 6 -8.58 2.77 -0.11
C SER A 6 -8.66 3.03 -1.62
N SER A 7 -9.07 2.00 -2.36
CA SER A 7 -9.29 2.12 -3.79
C SER A 7 -10.34 3.21 -4.10
N SER A 8 -10.10 3.93 -5.19
CA SER A 8 -11.01 4.97 -5.69
C SER A 8 -12.14 4.32 -6.51
N GLU A 9 -13.38 4.71 -6.26
CA GLU A 9 -14.53 4.22 -7.04
C GLU A 9 -14.39 4.55 -8.51
N ALA A 10 -13.98 5.77 -8.83
CA ALA A 10 -13.77 6.20 -10.20
C ALA A 10 -12.70 5.37 -10.90
N SER A 11 -11.62 5.07 -10.21
CA SER A 11 -10.53 4.25 -10.74
C SER A 11 -10.96 2.80 -10.95
N LEU A 12 -11.72 2.23 -10.02
CA LEU A 12 -12.25 0.88 -10.14
C LEU A 12 -13.15 0.73 -11.37
N LEU A 13 -14.07 1.70 -11.57
CA LEU A 13 -14.95 1.71 -12.74
C LEU A 13 -14.15 1.86 -14.03
N ALA A 14 -13.21 2.79 -14.08
CA ALA A 14 -12.44 3.09 -15.28
C ALA A 14 -11.55 1.93 -15.72
N ASN A 15 -11.07 1.12 -14.77
CA ASN A 15 -10.15 0.01 -15.04
C ASN A 15 -10.85 -1.36 -15.12
N GLY A 16 -12.18 -1.38 -15.15
CA GLY A 16 -12.95 -2.62 -15.32
C GLY A 16 -13.17 -3.42 -14.05
N TYR A 17 -12.94 -2.84 -12.88
CA TYR A 17 -13.13 -3.49 -11.58
C TYR A 17 -14.41 -3.06 -10.89
N ALA A 18 -15.50 -2.86 -11.66
CA ALA A 18 -16.77 -2.37 -11.13
C ALA A 18 -17.31 -3.21 -9.95
N ALA A 19 -17.11 -4.52 -10.01
CA ALA A 19 -17.55 -5.41 -8.94
C ALA A 19 -16.77 -5.19 -7.62
N ASP A 20 -15.58 -4.63 -7.67
CA ASP A 20 -14.74 -4.39 -6.51
C ASP A 20 -15.08 -3.07 -5.77
N ILE A 21 -16.05 -2.31 -6.25
CA ILE A 21 -16.51 -1.07 -5.57
C ILE A 21 -17.01 -1.40 -4.16
N LEU A 22 -17.66 -2.53 -3.98
CA LEU A 22 -18.15 -2.97 -2.67
C LEU A 22 -17.07 -3.58 -1.80
N THR A 23 -15.94 -4.00 -2.40
CA THR A 23 -14.83 -4.63 -1.70
C THR A 23 -13.50 -4.04 -2.18
N PRO A 24 -13.25 -2.75 -1.93
CA PRO A 24 -12.02 -2.10 -2.40
C PRO A 24 -10.79 -2.61 -1.67
N TRP A 25 -9.63 -2.46 -2.31
CA TRP A 25 -8.36 -2.66 -1.61
C TRP A 25 -8.20 -1.56 -0.57
N GLN A 26 -7.69 -1.94 0.59
CA GLN A 26 -7.43 -1.02 1.69
C GLN A 26 -5.99 -1.15 2.15
N ILE A 27 -5.38 -0.01 2.47
CA ILE A 27 -4.01 0.04 2.98
C ILE A 27 -4.04 0.79 4.31
N GLU A 28 -3.43 0.20 5.33
CA GLU A 28 -3.20 0.85 6.61
C GLU A 28 -1.71 0.91 6.87
N ILE A 29 -1.20 2.10 7.15
CA ILE A 29 0.21 2.30 7.51
C ILE A 29 0.26 2.77 8.95
N ASP A 30 0.94 2.00 9.79
CA ASP A 30 1.17 2.32 11.19
C ASP A 30 2.63 2.72 11.36
N THR A 31 2.89 4.00 11.56
CA THR A 31 4.25 4.50 11.69
C THR A 31 4.86 4.20 13.06
N ASP A 32 4.04 3.98 14.08
CA ASP A 32 4.52 3.61 15.40
C ASP A 32 5.00 2.16 15.44
N GLU A 33 4.21 1.25 14.88
CA GLU A 33 4.57 -0.17 14.74
C GLU A 33 5.48 -0.42 13.55
N GLN A 34 5.60 0.55 12.64
CA GLN A 34 6.39 0.45 11.42
C GLN A 34 5.95 -0.72 10.54
N THR A 35 4.65 -0.77 10.29
CA THR A 35 4.02 -1.82 9.47
C THR A 35 3.11 -1.23 8.41
N ILE A 36 2.94 -2.00 7.33
CA ILE A 36 1.95 -1.72 6.30
C ILE A 36 1.07 -2.95 6.13
N THR A 37 -0.23 -2.75 6.12
CA THR A 37 -1.22 -3.81 5.94
C THR A 37 -2.04 -3.53 4.69
N VAL A 38 -2.11 -4.51 3.80
CA VAL A 38 -3.00 -4.46 2.63
C VAL A 38 -4.09 -5.49 2.84
N SER A 39 -5.33 -5.06 2.74
CA SER A 39 -6.48 -5.93 2.93
C SER A 39 -7.50 -5.76 1.82
N LYS A 40 -8.23 -6.84 1.54
CA LYS A 40 -9.32 -6.85 0.58
C LYS A 40 -10.40 -7.80 1.07
N ARG A 41 -11.63 -7.29 1.20
CA ARG A 41 -12.75 -8.10 1.64
C ARG A 41 -13.09 -9.14 0.57
N ASN A 42 -13.26 -10.39 0.99
CA ASN A 42 -13.68 -11.45 0.09
C ASN A 42 -15.19 -11.37 -0.16
N ARG A 43 -15.60 -11.34 -1.45
CA ARG A 43 -17.01 -11.22 -1.82
C ARG A 43 -17.80 -12.53 -1.65
N ILE A 44 -17.13 -13.66 -1.73
CA ILE A 44 -17.77 -14.98 -1.72
C ILE A 44 -17.86 -15.52 -0.30
N LEU A 45 -16.84 -15.29 0.50
CA LEU A 45 -16.77 -15.75 1.87
C LEU A 45 -16.83 -14.54 2.82
N ILE A 46 -17.41 -14.76 3.99
CA ILE A 46 -17.41 -13.73 5.03
C ILE A 46 -16.02 -13.67 5.62
N GLY A 47 -15.19 -12.75 5.11
CA GLY A 47 -13.84 -12.62 5.57
C GLY A 47 -13.09 -11.49 4.88
N VAL A 48 -11.88 -11.27 5.32
CA VAL A 48 -10.97 -10.27 4.79
C VAL A 48 -9.63 -10.94 4.55
N ASP A 49 -9.13 -10.82 3.31
CA ASP A 49 -7.75 -11.20 3.02
C ASP A 49 -6.85 -10.06 3.44
N GLU A 50 -5.94 -10.32 4.36
CA GLU A 50 -5.09 -9.30 4.96
C GLU A 50 -3.66 -9.78 5.03
N ASP A 51 -2.74 -8.94 4.53
CA ASP A 51 -1.30 -9.18 4.60
C ASP A 51 -0.62 -7.98 5.25
N THR A 52 0.20 -8.23 6.24
CA THR A 52 0.95 -7.20 6.97
C THR A 52 2.45 -7.40 6.79
N LEU A 53 3.16 -6.31 6.55
CA LEU A 53 4.59 -6.28 6.33
C LEU A 53 5.27 -5.25 7.23
N ALA A 54 6.36 -5.63 7.87
CA ALA A 54 7.19 -4.66 8.59
C ALA A 54 7.99 -3.83 7.59
N PHE A 55 8.16 -2.53 7.87
CA PHE A 55 8.88 -1.61 6.99
C PHE A 55 10.31 -2.09 6.69
N ARG A 56 10.96 -2.70 7.65
CA ARG A 56 12.34 -3.18 7.52
C ARG A 56 12.52 -4.24 6.44
N PHE A 57 11.44 -4.91 6.04
CA PHE A 57 11.49 -5.94 5.00
C PHE A 57 11.18 -5.40 3.62
N ILE A 58 10.79 -4.15 3.50
CA ILE A 58 10.45 -3.54 2.21
C ILE A 58 11.74 -3.26 1.43
N ARG A 59 11.78 -3.77 0.20
CA ARG A 59 12.89 -3.56 -0.71
C ARG A 59 12.60 -2.51 -1.76
N ARG A 60 11.36 -2.47 -2.25
CA ARG A 60 11.01 -1.62 -3.38
C ARG A 60 9.53 -1.29 -3.37
N VAL A 61 9.19 -0.07 -3.76
CA VAL A 61 7.81 0.36 -3.97
C VAL A 61 7.67 0.73 -5.44
N VAL A 62 6.74 0.07 -6.14
CA VAL A 62 6.47 0.30 -7.56
C VAL A 62 5.07 0.87 -7.70
N ILE A 63 4.94 1.99 -8.40
CA ILE A 63 3.66 2.60 -8.72
C ILE A 63 3.45 2.52 -10.22
N ASP A 64 2.38 1.84 -10.62
CA ASP A 64 1.98 1.72 -12.01
C ASP A 64 0.79 2.63 -12.25
N GLN A 65 1.03 3.77 -12.91
CA GLN A 65 0.00 4.77 -13.14
C GLN A 65 -0.82 4.44 -14.37
N HIS A 66 -2.14 4.51 -14.21
CA HIS A 66 -3.11 4.39 -15.29
C HIS A 66 -3.66 5.77 -15.65
N PHE A 67 -4.52 5.83 -16.65
CA PHE A 67 -5.19 7.08 -17.00
C PHE A 67 -5.98 7.64 -15.81
N ILE A 68 -6.71 6.76 -15.12
CA ILE A 68 -7.40 7.10 -13.88
C ILE A 68 -6.91 6.16 -12.79
N GLY A 69 -6.27 6.71 -11.76
CA GLY A 69 -5.76 5.94 -10.63
C GLY A 69 -4.40 5.30 -10.87
N ALA A 70 -3.97 4.50 -9.92
CA ALA A 70 -2.70 3.80 -9.96
C ALA A 70 -2.74 2.52 -9.12
N ASP A 71 -1.90 1.56 -9.49
CA ASP A 71 -1.66 0.37 -8.68
C ASP A 71 -0.34 0.54 -7.94
N ILE A 72 -0.27 0.08 -6.71
CA ILE A 72 0.95 0.09 -5.93
C ILE A 72 1.35 -1.34 -5.57
N THR A 73 2.63 -1.66 -5.78
CA THR A 73 3.20 -2.95 -5.39
C THR A 73 4.38 -2.70 -4.46
N ILE A 74 4.35 -3.34 -3.31
CA ILE A 74 5.41 -3.23 -2.32
C ILE A 74 6.15 -4.56 -2.30
N GLN A 75 7.37 -4.56 -2.83
CA GLN A 75 8.21 -5.73 -2.88
C GLN A 75 9.03 -5.82 -1.60
N ALA A 76 9.07 -7.02 -1.03
CA ALA A 76 9.74 -7.28 0.23
C ALA A 76 10.49 -8.60 0.20
N VAL A 77 11.25 -8.84 1.24
CA VAL A 77 11.89 -10.14 1.44
C VAL A 77 10.79 -11.19 1.63
N GLY A 78 10.75 -12.18 0.75
CA GLY A 78 9.82 -13.28 0.85
C GLY A 78 8.47 -13.07 0.19
N GLY A 79 8.21 -11.92 -0.43
CA GLY A 79 6.94 -11.72 -1.11
C GLY A 79 6.66 -10.28 -1.54
N LYS A 80 5.40 -10.03 -1.88
CA LYS A 80 4.96 -8.69 -2.29
C LYS A 80 3.52 -8.45 -1.85
N LEU A 81 3.18 -7.17 -1.65
CA LEU A 81 1.81 -6.71 -1.43
C LEU A 81 1.39 -5.83 -2.62
N THR A 82 0.19 -6.02 -3.11
CA THR A 82 -0.35 -5.22 -4.21
C THR A 82 -1.72 -4.69 -3.85
N ALA A 83 -1.93 -3.39 -4.06
CA ALA A 83 -3.25 -2.77 -3.99
C ALA A 83 -3.52 -2.04 -5.29
N ARG A 84 -4.72 -2.20 -5.83
CA ARG A 84 -5.07 -1.69 -7.15
C ARG A 84 -6.06 -0.53 -7.07
N CYS A 85 -6.02 0.30 -8.09
CA CYS A 85 -7.02 1.34 -8.31
C CYS A 85 -7.12 2.37 -7.20
N LEU A 86 -5.97 2.75 -6.65
CA LEU A 86 -5.87 3.85 -5.69
C LEU A 86 -5.81 5.19 -6.45
N ASP A 87 -6.10 6.28 -5.75
CA ASP A 87 -5.80 7.60 -6.28
C ASP A 87 -4.28 7.78 -6.43
N LYS A 88 -3.85 8.46 -7.50
CA LYS A 88 -2.44 8.71 -7.75
C LYS A 88 -1.78 9.46 -6.60
N SER A 89 -2.49 10.41 -6.01
CA SER A 89 -2.01 11.17 -4.84
C SER A 89 -1.81 10.27 -3.63
N ASP A 90 -2.68 9.30 -3.42
CA ASP A 90 -2.55 8.34 -2.32
C ASP A 90 -1.33 7.45 -2.49
N CYS A 91 -1.10 6.95 -3.71
CA CYS A 91 0.08 6.14 -4.02
C CYS A 91 1.37 6.92 -3.75
N LYS A 92 1.41 8.17 -4.16
CA LYS A 92 2.57 9.03 -3.93
C LYS A 92 2.79 9.25 -2.43
N ARG A 93 1.73 9.49 -1.68
CA ARG A 93 1.82 9.67 -0.23
C ARG A 93 2.31 8.41 0.47
N ILE A 94 1.82 7.25 0.08
CA ILE A 94 2.28 5.97 0.61
C ILE A 94 3.78 5.80 0.36
N LYS A 95 4.21 6.04 -0.86
CA LYS A 95 5.62 5.96 -1.23
C LYS A 95 6.46 6.91 -0.38
N ASP A 96 6.02 8.14 -0.20
CA ASP A 96 6.74 9.13 0.60
C ASP A 96 6.86 8.71 2.06
N LEU A 97 5.80 8.15 2.65
CA LEU A 97 5.84 7.64 4.03
C LEU A 97 6.87 6.51 4.18
N LEU A 98 6.90 5.59 3.24
CA LEU A 98 7.84 4.46 3.29
C LEU A 98 9.27 4.90 3.00
N MET A 99 9.47 5.84 2.09
CA MET A 99 10.79 6.37 1.78
C MET A 99 11.36 7.20 2.94
N ASN A 100 10.54 7.96 3.63
CA ASN A 100 10.96 8.71 4.81
C ASN A 100 11.45 7.79 5.92
N TYR A 101 10.79 6.67 6.12
CA TYR A 101 11.26 5.66 7.07
C TYR A 101 12.66 5.15 6.69
N ASN A 102 12.85 4.76 5.44
CA ASN A 102 14.13 4.24 4.97
C ASN A 102 15.24 5.28 5.07
N LYS A 103 14.95 6.53 4.75
CA LYS A 103 15.89 7.62 4.86
C LYS A 103 16.32 7.86 6.30
N ASN A 104 15.38 7.88 7.23
CA ASN A 104 15.67 8.04 8.66
C ASN A 104 16.47 6.87 9.20
N SER A 105 16.17 5.65 8.79
CA SER A 105 16.92 4.45 9.17
C SER A 105 18.37 4.54 8.71
N LYS A 106 18.61 4.94 7.46
CA LYS A 106 19.96 5.12 6.92
C LYS A 106 20.72 6.19 7.67
N THR A 107 20.07 7.31 7.98
CA THR A 107 20.67 8.40 8.74
C THR A 107 21.10 7.96 10.13
N LYS A 108 20.24 7.21 10.83
CA LYS A 108 20.56 6.66 12.14
C LYS A 108 21.73 5.68 12.06
N HIS A 109 21.76 4.84 11.06
CA HIS A 109 22.84 3.89 10.85
C HIS A 109 24.17 4.61 10.63
N ASN A 110 24.18 5.66 9.84
CA ASN A 110 25.38 6.44 9.55
C ASN A 110 25.92 7.17 10.78
N ILE A 111 25.05 7.58 11.70
CA ILE A 111 25.46 8.24 12.95
C ILE A 111 26.22 7.26 13.86
N PHE A 112 25.83 6.00 13.85
CA PHE A 112 26.41 4.99 14.74
C PHE A 112 27.49 4.13 14.07
N SER A 113 27.69 4.32 12.80
CA SER A 113 28.75 3.63 12.10
C SER A 113 29.99 4.50 11.96
#